data_a8cccaca48fcf01b7b3b760629ba373e
#
_entry.id   a8cccaca48fcf01b7b3b760629ba373e
#
_cell.length_a   1.000
_cell.length_b   1.000
_cell.length_c   1.000
_cell.angle_alpha   90.00
_cell.angle_beta   90.00
_cell.angle_gamma   90.00
#
_symmetry.space_group_name_H-M   'P 1'
#
loop_
_entity.id
_entity.type
_entity.pdbx_description
1 polymer ?
#
loop_
_entity_poly.entity_id
_entity_poly.type
_entity_poly.pdbx_seq_one_letter_code
_entity_poly.pdbx_strand_id
1 'polypeptide(L)'
;AAPFTEETQMTQTNPILPEVRAGTVSREALVQAALKEITQNYREASLSNVAREYGVSLAYVSECVRAQTGRTYKELLQKHRMETAARMLRRSDMNIQQIISLVGYENTSYFYRLFHERYGQGRASA
;
A
#
# COMPACT_ATOMS: atom_id res chain seq x y z
N ALA A 1 -4.25 28.07 6.38
CA ALA A 1 -4.60 28.29 6.66
C ALA A 1 -4.61 28.18 6.81
N ALA A 2 -4.27 27.79 6.72
CA ALA A 2 -4.51 28.01 7.12
C ALA A 2 -4.46 27.76 7.19
N PRO A 3 -4.18 27.57 7.18
CA PRO A 3 -4.35 27.66 7.58
C PRO A 3 -4.59 27.41 7.76
N PHE A 4 -4.44 27.08 8.06
CA PHE A 4 -5.10 27.20 8.74
C PHE A 4 -5.27 27.43 8.92
N THR A 5 -4.82 27.15 8.70
CA THR A 5 -5.28 27.61 9.34
C THR A 5 -5.69 27.71 9.68
N GLU A 6 -5.59 27.54 9.71
CA GLU A 6 -6.26 27.83 10.34
C GLU A 6 -6.71 27.83 10.42
N GLU A 7 -6.56 27.71 10.34
CA GLU A 7 -7.26 27.87 10.78
C GLU A 7 -7.78 27.66 10.70
N THR A 8 -7.58 27.54 10.54
CA THR A 8 -8.30 27.51 10.79
C THR A 8 -8.75 27.17 10.79
N GLN A 9 -8.75 27.02 10.70
CA GLN A 9 -9.37 26.89 11.02
C GLN A 9 -9.77 26.41 11.12
N MET A 10 -9.71 26.13 11.08
CA MET A 10 -10.27 25.90 11.49
C MET A 10 -10.73 25.49 11.53
N THR A 11 -10.78 25.17 11.31
CA THR A 11 -11.37 24.80 11.56
C THR A 11 -11.96 24.30 11.56
N GLN A 12 -12.16 24.12 11.54
CA GLN A 12 -12.75 23.63 11.65
C GLN A 12 -13.21 22.96 11.57
N THR A 13 -13.44 22.58 11.51
CA THR A 13 -13.82 21.83 11.51
C THR A 13 -14.36 21.08 11.39
N ASN A 14 -14.69 20.68 11.49
CA ASN A 14 -15.02 19.86 11.27
C ASN A 14 -15.17 19.13 11.31
N PRO A 15 -15.53 18.81 11.64
CA PRO A 15 -15.32 17.94 11.85
C PRO A 15 -15.29 17.15 11.89
N ILE A 16 -15.28 17.66 12.46
CA ILE A 16 -15.73 16.88 12.29
C ILE A 16 -15.28 15.77 11.77
N LEU A 17 -15.14 15.74 10.72
CA LEU A 17 -14.60 14.63 10.09
C LEU A 17 -13.15 14.62 10.28
N PRO A 18 -12.60 13.49 10.69
CA PRO A 18 -11.16 13.37 10.83
C PRO A 18 -10.48 13.76 9.55
N GLU A 19 -11.08 13.37 8.43
CA GLU A 19 -10.53 13.69 7.15
C GLU A 19 -10.40 15.19 6.97
N VAL A 20 -11.30 15.91 7.55
CA VAL A 20 -11.26 17.35 7.42
C VAL A 20 -10.12 17.90 8.21
N ARG A 21 -9.87 17.35 9.41
CA ARG A 21 -8.79 17.80 10.17
C ARG A 21 -7.55 17.49 9.46
N ALA A 22 -7.55 16.44 8.78
CA ALA A 22 -6.42 16.08 8.04
C ALA A 22 -6.20 17.05 6.92
N GLY A 23 -6.86 18.15 6.94
CA GLY A 23 -6.58 19.21 6.00
C GLY A 23 -5.12 19.58 6.06
N THR A 24 -4.43 19.09 7.09
CA THR A 24 -3.01 19.29 7.15
C THR A 24 -2.32 18.37 6.16
N VAL A 25 -3.03 17.38 5.61
CA VAL A 25 -2.45 16.41 4.69
C VAL A 25 -3.34 16.32 3.47
N SER A 26 -2.77 16.56 2.29
CA SER A 26 -3.57 16.50 1.09
C SER A 26 -3.85 15.07 0.69
N ARG A 27 -4.82 14.88 -0.18
CA ARG A 27 -5.14 13.54 -0.67
C ARG A 27 -3.92 12.97 -1.40
N GLU A 28 -3.22 13.80 -2.17
CA GLU A 28 -2.03 13.34 -2.87
C GLU A 28 -0.96 12.88 -1.90
N ALA A 29 -0.79 13.59 -0.80
CA ALA A 29 0.21 13.22 0.19
C ALA A 29 -0.15 11.89 0.85
N LEU A 30 -1.44 11.65 1.10
CA LEU A 30 -1.88 10.38 1.66
C LEU A 30 -1.59 9.23 0.70
N VAL A 31 -1.84 9.45 -0.59
CA VAL A 31 -1.60 8.40 -1.58
C VAL A 31 -0.09 8.15 -1.69
N GLN A 32 0.72 9.21 -1.67
CA GLN A 32 2.16 9.03 -1.71
C GLN A 32 2.66 8.25 -0.48
N ALA A 33 2.09 8.54 0.68
CA ALA A 33 2.47 7.81 1.89
C ALA A 33 2.10 6.33 1.76
N ALA A 34 0.94 6.03 1.17
CA ALA A 34 0.52 4.65 0.98
C ALA A 34 1.44 3.94 0.00
N LEU A 35 1.80 4.60 -1.09
CA LEU A 35 2.70 3.99 -2.07
C LEU A 35 4.10 3.78 -1.49
N LYS A 36 4.54 4.70 -0.66
CA LYS A 36 5.83 4.58 -0.02
C LYS A 36 5.83 3.40 0.95
N GLU A 37 4.72 3.19 1.65
CA GLU A 37 4.59 2.05 2.55
C GLU A 37 4.76 0.76 1.75
N ILE A 38 4.17 0.69 0.57
CA ILE A 38 4.29 -0.49 -0.26
C ILE A 38 5.73 -0.70 -0.70
N THR A 39 6.41 0.33 -1.17
CA THR A 39 7.75 0.13 -1.71
C THR A 39 8.83 -0.03 -0.65
N GLN A 40 8.65 0.60 0.48
CA GLN A 40 9.70 0.59 1.49
C GLN A 40 9.45 -0.37 2.64
N ASN A 41 8.24 -0.88 2.76
CA ASN A 41 7.92 -1.76 3.88
C ASN A 41 6.97 -2.87 3.42
N TYR A 42 7.21 -3.42 2.23
CA TYR A 42 6.24 -4.33 1.61
C TYR A 42 5.96 -5.57 2.44
N ARG A 43 6.90 -6.00 3.24
CA ARG A 43 6.70 -7.19 4.05
C ARG A 43 5.63 -6.96 5.10
N GLU A 44 5.63 -5.78 5.72
CA GLU A 44 4.70 -5.46 6.79
C GLU A 44 3.67 -4.40 6.38
N ALA A 45 3.61 -4.07 5.11
CA ALA A 45 2.79 -2.95 4.67
C ALA A 45 1.33 -3.11 5.01
N SER A 46 0.73 -2.03 5.45
CA SER A 46 -0.67 -2.03 5.84
C SER A 46 -1.21 -0.63 5.65
N LEU A 47 -2.36 -0.54 5.00
CA LEU A 47 -2.98 0.76 4.85
C LEU A 47 -3.45 1.30 6.20
N SER A 48 -3.71 0.40 7.16
CA SER A 48 -4.05 0.83 8.51
C SER A 48 -2.92 1.60 9.16
N ASN A 49 -1.66 1.25 8.85
CA ASN A 49 -0.53 1.98 9.39
C ASN A 49 -0.56 3.43 8.89
N VAL A 50 -0.86 3.61 7.61
CA VAL A 50 -0.93 4.95 7.04
C VAL A 50 -2.08 5.73 7.65
N ALA A 51 -3.26 5.11 7.76
CA ALA A 51 -4.42 5.77 8.32
C ALA A 51 -4.12 6.24 9.74
N ARG A 52 -3.51 5.36 10.52
CA ARG A 52 -3.22 5.68 11.92
C ARG A 52 -2.18 6.81 12.01
N GLU A 53 -1.16 6.73 11.17
CA GLU A 53 -0.10 7.75 11.19
C GLU A 53 -0.63 9.14 10.88
N TYR A 54 -1.56 9.22 9.93
CA TYR A 54 -2.07 10.53 9.52
C TYR A 54 -3.39 10.91 10.16
N GLY A 55 -3.89 10.08 11.06
CA GLY A 55 -5.10 10.44 11.79
C GLY A 55 -6.37 10.47 10.93
N VAL A 56 -6.44 9.63 9.89
CA VAL A 56 -7.61 9.58 9.04
C VAL A 56 -8.20 8.19 9.09
N SER A 57 -9.44 8.04 8.59
CA SER A 57 -10.05 6.73 8.60
C SER A 57 -9.46 5.85 7.52
N LEU A 58 -9.50 4.55 7.76
CA LEU A 58 -9.01 3.59 6.79
C LEU A 58 -9.81 3.71 5.48
N ALA A 59 -11.14 3.89 5.61
CA ALA A 59 -11.99 4.01 4.43
C ALA A 59 -11.60 5.22 3.59
N TYR A 60 -11.25 6.32 4.24
CA TYR A 60 -10.90 7.51 3.50
C TYR A 60 -9.61 7.34 2.72
N VAL A 61 -8.55 6.83 3.36
CA VAL A 61 -7.30 6.68 2.66
C VAL A 61 -7.41 5.60 1.58
N SER A 62 -8.21 4.57 1.83
CA SER A 62 -8.45 3.53 0.83
C SER A 62 -9.08 4.13 -0.42
N GLU A 63 -10.06 5.00 -0.23
CA GLU A 63 -10.71 5.65 -1.36
C GLU A 63 -9.76 6.60 -2.09
N CYS A 64 -8.89 7.30 -1.36
CA CYS A 64 -7.92 8.17 -2.00
C CYS A 64 -6.98 7.39 -2.91
N VAL A 65 -6.52 6.24 -2.43
CA VAL A 65 -5.62 5.39 -3.21
C VAL A 65 -6.33 4.92 -4.47
N ARG A 66 -7.56 4.43 -4.31
CA ARG A 66 -8.30 3.91 -5.44
C ARG A 66 -8.62 5.00 -6.45
N ALA A 67 -9.00 6.18 -5.98
CA ALA A 67 -9.35 7.27 -6.88
C ALA A 67 -8.15 7.75 -7.69
N GLN A 68 -6.98 7.78 -7.09
CA GLN A 68 -5.83 8.32 -7.80
C GLN A 68 -5.06 7.29 -8.61
N THR A 69 -5.07 6.03 -8.19
CA THR A 69 -4.29 5.02 -8.89
C THR A 69 -5.14 4.11 -9.78
N GLY A 70 -6.45 4.10 -9.55
CA GLY A 70 -7.33 3.21 -10.28
C GLY A 70 -7.32 1.79 -9.75
N ARG A 71 -6.59 1.52 -8.67
CA ARG A 71 -6.50 0.19 -8.11
C ARG A 71 -6.57 0.24 -6.60
N THR A 72 -6.95 -0.87 -5.99
CA THR A 72 -7.01 -0.91 -4.53
C THR A 72 -5.59 -1.03 -3.99
N TYR A 73 -5.43 -0.68 -2.74
CA TYR A 73 -4.14 -0.82 -2.08
C TYR A 73 -3.69 -2.28 -2.10
N LYS A 74 -4.63 -3.20 -1.88
CA LYS A 74 -4.30 -4.62 -1.89
C LYS A 74 -3.72 -5.04 -3.24
N GLU A 75 -4.31 -4.57 -4.32
CA GLU A 75 -3.82 -4.90 -5.65
C GLU A 75 -2.43 -4.34 -5.89
N LEU A 76 -2.21 -3.13 -5.44
CA LEU A 76 -0.90 -2.51 -5.61
C LEU A 76 0.17 -3.22 -4.79
N LEU A 77 -0.18 -3.61 -3.57
CA LEU A 77 0.76 -4.31 -2.71
C LEU A 77 1.08 -5.69 -3.27
N GLN A 78 0.07 -6.42 -3.74
CA GLN A 78 0.32 -7.73 -4.32
C GLN A 78 1.21 -7.61 -5.55
N LYS A 79 0.96 -6.61 -6.38
CA LYS A 79 1.77 -6.42 -7.57
C LYS A 79 3.23 -6.20 -7.18
N HIS A 80 3.46 -5.34 -6.21
CA HIS A 80 4.83 -5.03 -5.78
C HIS A 80 5.51 -6.25 -5.17
N ARG A 81 4.79 -6.99 -4.33
CA ARG A 81 5.34 -8.19 -3.71
C ARG A 81 5.70 -9.25 -4.75
N MET A 82 4.84 -9.44 -5.74
CA MET A 82 5.09 -10.45 -6.77
C MET A 82 6.26 -10.04 -7.65
N GLU A 83 6.34 -8.77 -8.01
CA GLU A 83 7.45 -8.28 -8.82
C GLU A 83 8.77 -8.38 -8.07
N THR A 84 8.73 -8.10 -6.76
CA THR A 84 9.92 -8.22 -5.94
C THR A 84 10.35 -9.68 -5.83
N ALA A 85 9.39 -10.58 -5.63
CA ALA A 85 9.72 -12.01 -5.55
C ALA A 85 10.33 -12.49 -6.86
N ALA A 86 9.77 -12.07 -7.99
CA ALA A 86 10.29 -12.48 -9.28
C ALA A 86 11.73 -11.99 -9.48
N ARG A 87 12.00 -10.78 -9.03
CA ARG A 87 13.33 -10.23 -9.14
C ARG A 87 14.32 -10.99 -8.26
N MET A 88 13.90 -11.34 -7.05
CA MET A 88 14.75 -12.09 -6.14
C MET A 88 15.04 -13.49 -6.67
N LEU A 89 14.06 -14.11 -7.30
CA LEU A 89 14.26 -15.42 -7.86
C LEU A 89 15.27 -15.40 -8.98
N ARG A 90 15.31 -14.31 -9.73
CA ARG A 90 16.26 -14.22 -10.83
C ARG A 90 17.65 -13.79 -10.40
N ARG A 91 17.75 -13.04 -9.32
CA ARG A 91 19.01 -12.38 -8.99
C ARG A 91 19.67 -12.81 -7.71
N SER A 92 19.12 -13.78 -7.00
CA SER A 92 19.75 -14.19 -5.77
C SER A 92 19.75 -15.70 -5.67
N ASP A 93 20.52 -16.20 -4.69
CA ASP A 93 20.57 -17.63 -4.44
C ASP A 93 19.60 -18.04 -3.36
N MET A 94 18.73 -17.13 -2.92
CA MET A 94 17.79 -17.44 -1.87
C MET A 94 16.82 -18.49 -2.33
N ASN A 95 16.45 -19.42 -1.44
CA ASN A 95 15.47 -20.40 -1.84
C ASN A 95 14.09 -19.75 -1.82
N ILE A 96 13.15 -20.41 -2.48
CA ILE A 96 11.81 -19.85 -2.66
C ILE A 96 11.10 -19.63 -1.34
N GLN A 97 11.32 -20.48 -0.34
CA GLN A 97 10.65 -20.32 0.94
C GLN A 97 11.10 -19.02 1.63
N GLN A 98 12.38 -18.72 1.53
CA GLN A 98 12.90 -17.48 2.10
C GLN A 98 12.30 -16.27 1.38
N ILE A 99 12.17 -16.36 0.06
CA ILE A 99 11.63 -15.26 -0.71
C ILE A 99 10.17 -15.01 -0.36
N ILE A 100 9.37 -16.09 -0.24
CA ILE A 100 7.96 -15.98 0.12
C ILE A 100 7.82 -15.24 1.44
N SER A 101 8.62 -15.62 2.42
CA SER A 101 8.56 -14.98 3.73
C SER A 101 8.99 -13.52 3.66
N LEU A 102 10.07 -13.25 2.91
CA LEU A 102 10.57 -11.89 2.82
C LEU A 102 9.59 -10.92 2.17
N VAL A 103 8.83 -11.40 1.19
CA VAL A 103 7.87 -10.50 0.55
C VAL A 103 6.54 -10.40 1.29
N GLY A 104 6.42 -11.12 2.42
CA GLY A 104 5.28 -10.90 3.29
C GLY A 104 4.18 -11.93 3.27
N TYR A 105 4.44 -13.14 2.75
CA TYR A 105 3.41 -14.17 2.73
C TYR A 105 3.76 -15.30 3.68
N GLU A 106 2.78 -15.74 4.45
CA GLU A 106 2.97 -16.87 5.33
C GLU A 106 2.43 -18.15 4.71
N ASN A 107 1.42 -18.02 3.88
CA ASN A 107 0.80 -19.17 3.26
C ASN A 107 1.43 -19.40 1.89
N THR A 108 2.24 -20.45 1.77
CA THR A 108 2.96 -20.68 0.53
C THR A 108 2.03 -21.04 -0.62
N SER A 109 0.94 -21.76 -0.34
CA SER A 109 -0.01 -22.13 -1.40
C SER A 109 -0.66 -20.87 -1.99
N TYR A 110 -0.98 -19.93 -1.14
CA TYR A 110 -1.57 -18.67 -1.58
C TYR A 110 -0.56 -17.89 -2.43
N PHE A 111 0.71 -17.87 -2.00
CA PHE A 111 1.75 -17.21 -2.78
C PHE A 111 1.87 -17.84 -4.16
N TYR A 112 1.92 -19.17 -4.22
CA TYR A 112 2.08 -19.85 -5.50
C TYR A 112 0.89 -19.58 -6.42
N ARG A 113 -0.32 -19.53 -5.86
CA ARG A 113 -1.49 -19.21 -6.67
C ARG A 113 -1.39 -17.81 -7.27
N LEU A 114 -1.01 -16.82 -6.44
CA LEU A 114 -0.88 -15.46 -6.92
C LEU A 114 0.24 -15.33 -7.95
N PHE A 115 1.36 -15.97 -7.68
CA PHE A 115 2.50 -15.90 -8.57
C PHE A 115 2.17 -16.56 -9.90
N HIS A 116 1.47 -17.69 -9.85
CA HIS A 116 1.08 -18.40 -11.06
C HIS A 116 0.08 -17.58 -11.87
N GLU A 117 -0.86 -16.93 -11.21
CA GLU A 117 -1.83 -16.12 -11.92
C GLU A 117 -1.15 -14.98 -12.67
N ARG A 118 -0.10 -14.44 -12.11
CA ARG A 118 0.56 -13.30 -12.75
C ARG A 118 1.59 -13.71 -13.80
N TYR A 119 2.33 -14.78 -13.54
CA TYR A 119 3.42 -15.17 -14.43
C TYR A 119 3.31 -16.58 -14.99
N GLY A 120 2.39 -17.36 -14.48
CA GLY A 120 2.43 -18.76 -14.69
C GLY A 120 2.39 -19.25 -16.08
N GLN A 121 1.55 -18.69 -16.82
CA GLN A 121 1.43 -19.17 -18.15
C GLN A 121 2.70 -18.96 -18.83
N GLY A 122 3.19 -17.82 -18.64
CA GLY A 122 4.38 -17.52 -19.30
C GLY A 122 5.43 -18.39 -18.79
N ARG A 123 5.30 -18.68 -17.57
CA ARG A 123 6.29 -19.32 -17.02
C ARG A 123 6.39 -20.59 -17.41
N ALA A 124 5.36 -21.04 -17.42
CA ALA A 124 5.42 -22.37 -17.78
C ALA A 124 6.18 -22.37 -18.92
N SER A 125 5.91 -21.48 -19.51
CA SER A 125 6.52 -21.45 -20.68
C SER A 125 7.76 -21.00 -20.38
N ALA A 126 7.83 -20.68 -19.51
CA ALA A 126 9.03 -20.12 -19.43
C ALA A 126 9.87 -20.90 -19.32
#